data_876f21fe42055e36e8bbf9aaef5538ea
#
_entry.id   876f21fe42055e36e8bbf9aaef5538ea
#
_cell.length_a   1.000
_cell.length_b   1.000
_cell.length_c   1.000
_cell.angle_alpha   90.00
_cell.angle_beta   90.00
_cell.angle_gamma   90.00
#
_symmetry.space_group_name_H-M   'P 1'
#
loop_
_entity.id
_entity.type
_entity.pdbx_description
1 polymer ?
#
loop_
_entity_poly.entity_id
_entity_poly.type
_entity_poly.pdbx_seq_one_letter_code
_entity_poly.pdbx_strand_id
1 'polypeptide(L)'
;MILPALCLLLAPPAPPPPPFPIEEILRRVADNQQRSDSARARIVYHQSVRTRLLRGGGKLAREESRQYTVTPTATGTDKEILSVAGLYEKGGKLHPYTDSKFRHKDLDLDGELADDLTNDLVNNKNTRDGISRDLFPLTADEQRYYDFRFDGYQAVQGVQAIRLAFSPHKRPKGSDEDGRPWSGTVLIHPEEFQPMSVVTTLAQSIPGWVRVVFGINLKQLGFSLTYCKVAGGVWFPSTYGSEFFLRIFFGYARHVTMSMENTDFRLASAESKITYPDEESGPLQ
;
A
#
# COMPACT_ATOMS: atom_id res chain seq x y z
N MET A 1 36.02 51.69 0.25
CA MET A 1 35.17 51.10 -0.82
C MET A 1 35.35 49.60 -0.76
N ILE A 2 34.36 48.89 -0.19
CA ILE A 2 34.40 47.44 -0.08
C ILE A 2 33.47 46.92 -1.17
N LEU A 3 34.01 46.24 -2.19
CA LEU A 3 33.22 45.54 -3.20
C LEU A 3 32.60 44.28 -2.58
N PRO A 4 31.28 44.07 -2.74
CA PRO A 4 30.67 42.79 -2.34
C PRO A 4 31.11 41.71 -3.34
N ALA A 5 31.72 40.63 -2.85
CA ALA A 5 31.97 39.42 -3.62
C ALA A 5 30.62 38.75 -3.96
N LEU A 6 30.28 38.80 -5.24
CA LEU A 6 29.10 38.10 -5.79
C LEU A 6 29.43 36.60 -5.86
N CYS A 7 29.01 35.81 -4.84
CA CYS A 7 29.01 34.35 -4.93
C CYS A 7 28.02 33.92 -5.98
N LEU A 8 28.48 33.61 -7.21
CA LEU A 8 27.69 32.84 -8.17
C LEU A 8 27.44 31.42 -7.60
N LEU A 9 26.27 31.17 -7.10
CA LEU A 9 25.79 29.81 -6.84
C LEU A 9 25.65 29.10 -8.19
N LEU A 10 26.66 28.34 -8.59
CA LEU A 10 26.58 27.41 -9.72
C LEU A 10 25.50 26.38 -9.37
N ALA A 11 24.44 26.37 -10.18
CA ALA A 11 23.44 25.30 -10.11
C ALA A 11 24.13 23.93 -10.31
N PRO A 12 23.76 22.90 -9.54
CA PRO A 12 24.34 21.59 -9.72
C PRO A 12 24.09 21.12 -11.19
N PRO A 13 25.05 20.40 -11.80
CA PRO A 13 24.88 19.88 -13.15
C PRO A 13 23.62 19.01 -13.23
N ALA A 14 22.90 19.12 -14.34
CA ALA A 14 21.72 18.28 -14.58
C ALA A 14 22.14 16.80 -14.54
N PRO A 15 21.30 15.90 -13.95
CA PRO A 15 21.60 14.49 -13.94
C PRO A 15 21.68 13.95 -15.40
N PRO A 16 22.52 12.94 -15.65
CA PRO A 16 22.58 12.31 -16.97
C PRO A 16 21.19 11.78 -17.36
N PRO A 17 20.85 11.74 -18.67
CA PRO A 17 19.55 11.23 -19.10
C PRO A 17 19.39 9.75 -18.73
N PRO A 18 18.15 9.23 -18.64
CA PRO A 18 17.91 7.82 -18.40
C PRO A 18 18.44 6.97 -19.55
N PRO A 19 18.77 5.67 -19.31
CA PRO A 19 19.39 4.79 -20.30
C PRO A 19 18.47 4.46 -21.48
N PHE A 20 17.17 4.67 -21.33
CA PHE A 20 16.13 4.44 -22.33
C PHE A 20 15.09 5.56 -22.30
N PRO A 21 14.31 5.76 -23.38
CA PRO A 21 13.12 6.62 -23.34
C PRO A 21 12.17 6.20 -22.21
N ILE A 22 11.46 7.17 -21.62
CA ILE A 22 10.56 6.91 -20.49
C ILE A 22 9.49 5.88 -20.84
N GLU A 23 8.95 5.95 -22.03
CA GLU A 23 7.93 5.02 -22.54
C GLU A 23 8.45 3.58 -22.59
N GLU A 24 9.70 3.38 -22.96
CA GLU A 24 10.34 2.06 -22.98
C GLU A 24 10.59 1.55 -21.55
N ILE A 25 11.01 2.41 -20.64
CA ILE A 25 11.16 2.07 -19.21
C ILE A 25 9.81 1.63 -18.66
N LEU A 26 8.75 2.40 -18.87
CA LEU A 26 7.41 2.12 -18.39
C LEU A 26 6.84 0.82 -18.98
N ARG A 27 7.04 0.58 -20.27
CA ARG A 27 6.64 -0.68 -20.91
C ARG A 27 7.30 -1.89 -20.24
N ARG A 28 8.63 -1.83 -20.02
CA ARG A 28 9.36 -2.91 -19.33
C ARG A 28 8.88 -3.09 -17.89
N VAL A 29 8.60 -2.01 -17.18
CA VAL A 29 8.02 -2.07 -15.84
C VAL A 29 6.66 -2.77 -15.86
N ALA A 30 5.77 -2.43 -16.78
CA ALA A 30 4.46 -3.07 -16.91
C ALA A 30 4.57 -4.57 -17.19
N ASP A 31 5.41 -4.96 -18.17
CA ASP A 31 5.68 -6.36 -18.51
C ASP A 31 6.23 -7.14 -17.29
N ASN A 32 7.10 -6.50 -16.52
CA ASN A 32 7.68 -7.09 -15.32
C ASN A 32 6.68 -7.19 -14.18
N GLN A 33 5.81 -6.19 -14.00
CA GLN A 33 4.73 -6.24 -13.01
C GLN A 33 3.77 -7.40 -13.30
N GLN A 34 3.37 -7.61 -14.54
CA GLN A 34 2.52 -8.72 -14.92
C GLN A 34 3.17 -10.09 -14.64
N ARG A 35 4.46 -10.24 -14.96
CA ARG A 35 5.20 -11.47 -14.65
C ARG A 35 5.35 -11.69 -13.15
N SER A 36 5.65 -10.63 -12.40
CA SER A 36 5.78 -10.69 -10.95
C SER A 36 4.45 -11.02 -10.27
N ASP A 37 3.33 -10.52 -10.77
CA ASP A 37 1.99 -10.83 -10.26
C ASP A 37 1.72 -12.35 -10.31
N SER A 38 1.99 -12.98 -11.45
CA SER A 38 1.85 -14.43 -11.59
C SER A 38 2.82 -15.23 -10.69
N ALA A 39 4.03 -14.70 -10.46
CA ALA A 39 5.02 -15.33 -9.60
C ALA A 39 4.67 -15.17 -8.11
N ARG A 40 4.20 -13.99 -7.71
CA ARG A 40 3.74 -13.70 -6.34
C ARG A 40 2.59 -14.60 -5.91
N ALA A 41 1.72 -15.00 -6.85
CA ALA A 41 0.64 -15.94 -6.59
C ALA A 41 1.10 -17.33 -6.10
N ARG A 42 2.41 -17.56 -5.96
CA ARG A 42 3.00 -18.81 -5.44
C ARG A 42 3.77 -18.60 -4.14
N ILE A 43 3.67 -17.43 -3.56
CA ILE A 43 4.45 -17.06 -2.36
C ILE A 43 3.52 -17.08 -1.14
N VAL A 44 3.91 -17.85 -0.14
CA VAL A 44 3.37 -17.78 1.24
C VAL A 44 4.25 -16.82 2.03
N TYR A 45 3.65 -15.96 2.85
CA TYR A 45 4.38 -14.99 3.64
C TYR A 45 3.66 -14.63 4.94
N HIS A 46 4.38 -14.03 5.88
CA HIS A 46 3.79 -13.41 7.05
C HIS A 46 3.53 -11.93 6.76
N GLN A 47 2.38 -11.45 7.19
CA GLN A 47 1.97 -10.05 7.05
C GLN A 47 1.65 -9.47 8.42
N SER A 48 2.30 -8.37 8.77
CA SER A 48 2.00 -7.58 9.97
C SER A 48 1.35 -6.27 9.55
N VAL A 49 0.19 -5.96 10.11
CA VAL A 49 -0.52 -4.70 9.87
C VAL A 49 -0.70 -3.98 11.19
N ARG A 50 -0.37 -2.70 11.24
CA ARG A 50 -0.57 -1.85 12.41
C ARG A 50 -1.35 -0.60 12.02
N THR A 51 -2.42 -0.34 12.74
CA THR A 51 -3.26 0.85 12.61
C THR A 51 -3.25 1.64 13.91
N ARG A 52 -3.00 2.94 13.85
CA ARG A 52 -3.00 3.85 14.99
C ARG A 52 -3.91 5.04 14.73
N LEU A 53 -4.77 5.31 15.69
CA LEU A 53 -5.70 6.43 15.70
C LEU A 53 -5.34 7.38 16.83
N LEU A 54 -4.93 8.60 16.51
CA LEU A 54 -4.62 9.63 17.49
C LEU A 54 -5.71 10.70 17.48
N ARG A 55 -6.09 11.16 18.66
CA ARG A 55 -6.94 12.35 18.85
C ARG A 55 -6.14 13.64 18.64
N GLY A 56 -6.82 14.77 18.60
CA GLY A 56 -6.18 16.07 18.65
C GLY A 56 -5.21 16.16 19.84
N GLY A 57 -4.04 16.76 19.60
CA GLY A 57 -2.95 16.80 20.60
C GLY A 57 -2.10 15.53 20.71
N GLY A 58 -2.23 14.58 19.76
CA GLY A 58 -1.37 13.40 19.66
C GLY A 58 -1.68 12.27 20.66
N LYS A 59 -2.79 12.34 21.41
CA LYS A 59 -3.17 11.29 22.36
C LYS A 59 -3.70 10.05 21.63
N LEU A 60 -3.18 8.88 21.99
CA LEU A 60 -3.65 7.60 21.44
C LEU A 60 -5.12 7.38 21.80
N ALA A 61 -5.95 7.15 20.80
CA ALA A 61 -7.34 6.72 20.95
C ALA A 61 -7.45 5.20 20.81
N ARG A 62 -6.81 4.65 19.77
CA ARG A 62 -6.75 3.21 19.51
C ARG A 62 -5.48 2.88 18.75
N GLU A 63 -4.94 1.71 19.03
CA GLU A 63 -3.89 1.06 18.25
C GLU A 63 -4.23 -0.41 18.13
N GLU A 64 -4.01 -0.98 16.96
CA GLU A 64 -4.18 -2.40 16.74
C GLU A 64 -3.09 -2.91 15.80
N SER A 65 -2.51 -4.05 16.16
CA SER A 65 -1.57 -4.81 15.33
C SER A 65 -2.15 -6.19 15.11
N ARG A 66 -2.20 -6.61 13.83
CA ARG A 66 -2.63 -7.95 13.41
C ARG A 66 -1.51 -8.63 12.66
N GLN A 67 -1.30 -9.90 12.94
CA GLN A 67 -0.36 -10.74 12.20
C GLN A 67 -1.12 -11.85 11.49
N TYR A 68 -0.72 -12.12 10.26
CA TYR A 68 -1.35 -13.10 9.40
C TYR A 68 -0.30 -14.03 8.78
N THR A 69 -0.68 -15.28 8.55
CA THR A 69 -0.11 -16.08 7.46
C THR A 69 -0.97 -15.87 6.22
N VAL A 70 -0.34 -15.50 5.11
CA VAL A 70 -1.01 -15.30 3.83
C VAL A 70 -0.62 -16.42 2.89
N THR A 71 -1.60 -17.20 2.45
CA THR A 71 -1.41 -18.35 1.57
C THR A 71 -2.16 -18.11 0.25
N PRO A 72 -1.49 -18.20 -0.91
CA PRO A 72 -2.14 -18.05 -2.20
C PRO A 72 -3.09 -19.22 -2.46
N THR A 73 -4.24 -18.90 -3.09
CA THR A 73 -5.24 -19.87 -3.56
C THR A 73 -5.39 -19.76 -5.07
N ALA A 74 -6.22 -20.60 -5.67
CA ALA A 74 -6.50 -20.56 -7.11
C ALA A 74 -7.14 -19.21 -7.55
N THR A 75 -7.89 -18.56 -6.67
CA THR A 75 -8.70 -17.37 -6.98
C THR A 75 -8.35 -16.13 -6.18
N GLY A 76 -7.36 -16.23 -5.28
CA GLY A 76 -6.98 -15.11 -4.42
C GLY A 76 -5.96 -15.51 -3.36
N THR A 77 -6.19 -15.08 -2.14
CA THR A 77 -5.39 -15.45 -0.97
C THR A 77 -6.29 -15.85 0.20
N ASP A 78 -5.81 -16.80 0.98
CA ASP A 78 -6.34 -17.13 2.29
C ASP A 78 -5.47 -16.47 3.36
N LYS A 79 -6.10 -15.93 4.41
CA LYS A 79 -5.42 -15.21 5.49
C LYS A 79 -5.82 -15.76 6.83
N GLU A 80 -4.89 -16.43 7.45
CA GLU A 80 -5.03 -16.92 8.82
C GLU A 80 -4.49 -15.88 9.80
N ILE A 81 -5.32 -15.43 10.75
CA ILE A 81 -4.89 -14.52 11.83
C ILE A 81 -4.07 -15.30 12.84
N LEU A 82 -2.80 -14.96 13.00
CA LEU A 82 -1.90 -15.55 13.97
C LEU A 82 -2.03 -14.88 15.34
N SER A 83 -2.15 -13.55 15.35
CA SER A 83 -2.27 -12.78 16.59
C SER A 83 -2.93 -11.43 16.37
N VAL A 84 -3.55 -10.94 17.43
CA VAL A 84 -4.08 -9.58 17.55
C VAL A 84 -3.57 -8.98 18.86
N ALA A 85 -3.04 -7.77 18.80
CA ALA A 85 -2.66 -6.98 19.95
C ALA A 85 -3.20 -5.56 19.79
N GLY A 86 -4.13 -5.18 20.62
CA GLY A 86 -4.77 -3.87 20.57
C GLY A 86 -4.71 -3.12 21.88
N LEU A 87 -4.80 -1.80 21.79
CA LEU A 87 -4.94 -0.85 22.88
C LEU A 87 -6.08 0.10 22.55
N TYR A 88 -6.95 0.40 23.51
CA TYR A 88 -7.96 1.44 23.40
C TYR A 88 -7.96 2.36 24.63
N GLU A 89 -8.28 3.61 24.42
CA GLU A 89 -8.34 4.59 25.51
C GLU A 89 -9.75 4.66 26.10
N LYS A 90 -9.83 4.54 27.45
CA LYS A 90 -11.05 4.74 28.23
C LYS A 90 -10.70 5.40 29.56
N GLY A 91 -11.34 6.53 29.82
CA GLY A 91 -11.14 7.27 31.07
C GLY A 91 -9.71 7.76 31.31
N GLY A 92 -8.97 8.12 30.25
CA GLY A 92 -7.58 8.57 30.34
C GLY A 92 -6.55 7.45 30.45
N LYS A 93 -6.97 6.18 30.42
CA LYS A 93 -6.08 5.01 30.52
C LYS A 93 -6.17 4.15 29.27
N LEU A 94 -5.07 3.47 28.93
CA LEU A 94 -5.00 2.50 27.84
C LEU A 94 -5.31 1.11 28.40
N HIS A 95 -6.19 0.41 27.72
CA HIS A 95 -6.62 -0.95 28.04
C HIS A 95 -6.26 -1.89 26.89
N PRO A 96 -5.59 -3.02 27.16
CA PRO A 96 -5.24 -3.99 26.11
C PRO A 96 -6.43 -4.88 25.73
N TYR A 97 -6.39 -5.41 24.50
CA TYR A 97 -7.27 -6.46 24.00
C TYR A 97 -6.55 -7.33 22.95
N THR A 98 -7.07 -8.54 22.72
CA THR A 98 -6.48 -9.51 21.78
C THR A 98 -7.49 -10.12 20.81
N ASP A 99 -8.73 -9.66 20.83
CA ASP A 99 -9.78 -10.09 19.91
C ASP A 99 -9.94 -9.10 18.77
N SER A 100 -9.85 -9.59 17.52
CA SER A 100 -10.00 -8.76 16.31
C SER A 100 -11.41 -8.16 16.17
N LYS A 101 -12.41 -8.77 16.82
CA LYS A 101 -13.80 -8.29 16.83
C LYS A 101 -14.13 -7.45 18.06
N PHE A 102 -13.11 -7.13 18.87
CA PHE A 102 -13.31 -6.39 20.11
C PHE A 102 -13.96 -5.02 19.86
N ARG A 103 -15.01 -4.75 20.61
CA ARG A 103 -15.66 -3.44 20.73
C ARG A 103 -15.84 -3.11 22.22
N HIS A 104 -15.45 -1.91 22.61
CA HIS A 104 -15.57 -1.51 24.02
C HIS A 104 -16.96 -0.97 24.37
N LYS A 105 -17.81 -0.73 23.37
CA LYS A 105 -19.20 -0.26 23.47
C LYS A 105 -19.93 -0.51 22.15
N ASP A 106 -21.26 -0.40 22.14
CA ASP A 106 -22.09 -0.64 20.96
C ASP A 106 -21.71 0.24 19.77
N LEU A 107 -21.41 1.52 19.99
CA LEU A 107 -20.91 2.45 18.97
C LEU A 107 -19.43 2.75 19.22
N ASP A 108 -18.55 1.88 18.75
CA ASP A 108 -17.10 2.04 18.83
C ASP A 108 -16.51 2.53 17.50
N LEU A 109 -16.66 3.83 17.21
CA LEU A 109 -16.17 4.43 15.96
C LEU A 109 -14.66 4.23 15.73
N ASP A 110 -13.84 4.23 16.78
CA ASP A 110 -12.41 3.97 16.65
C ASP A 110 -12.14 2.49 16.32
N GLY A 111 -12.95 1.58 16.84
CA GLY A 111 -12.89 0.16 16.52
C GLY A 111 -13.32 -0.15 15.10
N GLU A 112 -14.43 0.42 14.66
CA GLU A 112 -14.92 0.28 13.29
C GLU A 112 -13.92 0.84 12.29
N LEU A 113 -13.43 2.06 12.51
CA LEU A 113 -12.46 2.69 11.61
C LEU A 113 -11.15 1.88 11.51
N ALA A 114 -10.62 1.36 12.61
CA ALA A 114 -9.42 0.55 12.58
C ALA A 114 -9.62 -0.77 11.81
N ASP A 115 -10.79 -1.39 11.97
CA ASP A 115 -11.16 -2.64 11.29
C ASP A 115 -11.35 -2.42 9.78
N ASP A 116 -12.13 -1.40 9.40
CA ASP A 116 -12.39 -1.06 8.01
C ASP A 116 -11.09 -0.73 7.26
N LEU A 117 -10.23 0.11 7.83
CA LEU A 117 -8.96 0.48 7.22
C LEU A 117 -8.03 -0.74 7.04
N THR A 118 -7.98 -1.62 8.06
CA THR A 118 -7.18 -2.84 7.97
C THR A 118 -7.75 -3.77 6.89
N ASN A 119 -9.06 -3.95 6.84
CA ASN A 119 -9.71 -4.79 5.85
C ASN A 119 -9.55 -4.25 4.43
N ASP A 120 -9.69 -2.95 4.22
CA ASP A 120 -9.49 -2.32 2.92
C ASP A 120 -8.06 -2.51 2.40
N LEU A 121 -7.07 -2.41 3.30
CA LEU A 121 -5.68 -2.58 2.93
C LEU A 121 -5.35 -4.04 2.57
N VAL A 122 -5.86 -5.02 3.36
CA VAL A 122 -5.37 -6.41 3.27
C VAL A 122 -6.35 -7.38 2.64
N ASN A 123 -7.65 -7.07 2.56
CA ASN A 123 -8.70 -7.99 2.13
C ASN A 123 -9.31 -7.67 0.76
N ASN A 124 -8.60 -6.92 -0.08
CA ASN A 124 -9.09 -6.72 -1.43
C ASN A 124 -9.15 -8.07 -2.16
N LYS A 125 -10.36 -8.58 -2.33
CA LYS A 125 -10.65 -9.89 -2.95
C LYS A 125 -10.17 -10.01 -4.40
N ASN A 126 -9.79 -8.89 -5.02
CA ASN A 126 -9.37 -8.84 -6.43
C ASN A 126 -7.86 -9.07 -6.62
N THR A 127 -7.09 -9.33 -5.56
CA THR A 127 -5.65 -9.55 -5.65
C THR A 127 -5.27 -10.95 -5.19
N ARG A 128 -4.49 -11.65 -6.02
CA ARG A 128 -3.98 -12.98 -5.68
C ARG A 128 -2.91 -12.97 -4.60
N ASP A 129 -2.16 -11.89 -4.51
CA ASP A 129 -1.02 -11.71 -3.60
C ASP A 129 -1.39 -11.01 -2.29
N GLY A 130 -2.69 -10.79 -2.06
CA GLY A 130 -3.18 -10.22 -0.80
C GLY A 130 -2.96 -8.72 -0.63
N ILE A 131 -2.55 -8.02 -1.69
CA ILE A 131 -2.32 -6.59 -1.70
C ILE A 131 -3.19 -5.95 -2.76
N SER A 132 -3.84 -4.82 -2.44
CA SER A 132 -4.72 -4.12 -3.38
C SER A 132 -3.99 -3.74 -4.67
N ARG A 133 -4.64 -3.94 -5.81
CA ARG A 133 -4.12 -3.52 -7.13
C ARG A 133 -3.86 -2.03 -7.22
N ASP A 134 -4.59 -1.22 -6.46
CA ASP A 134 -4.40 0.23 -6.41
C ASP A 134 -3.03 0.63 -5.86
N LEU A 135 -2.34 -0.30 -5.18
CA LEU A 135 -0.96 -0.14 -4.76
C LEU A 135 0.08 -0.44 -5.87
N PHE A 136 -0.40 -0.80 -7.07
CA PHE A 136 0.45 -1.08 -8.24
C PHE A 136 0.18 -0.11 -9.40
N PRO A 137 0.42 1.19 -9.27
CA PRO A 137 0.06 2.19 -10.29
C PRO A 137 0.86 2.06 -11.61
N LEU A 138 1.81 1.14 -11.67
CA LEU A 138 2.73 0.95 -12.80
C LEU A 138 2.34 -0.21 -13.72
N THR A 139 1.16 -0.80 -13.56
CA THR A 139 0.61 -1.75 -14.54
C THR A 139 0.26 -1.04 -15.84
N ALA A 140 0.22 -1.77 -16.96
CA ALA A 140 -0.10 -1.19 -18.27
C ALA A 140 -1.45 -0.44 -18.26
N ASP A 141 -2.44 -0.98 -17.53
CA ASP A 141 -3.76 -0.36 -17.42
C ASP A 141 -3.74 0.95 -16.62
N GLU A 142 -2.95 1.02 -15.56
CA GLU A 142 -2.87 2.22 -14.73
C GLU A 142 -1.97 3.30 -15.33
N GLN A 143 -0.87 2.94 -15.97
CA GLN A 143 0.08 3.90 -16.56
C GLN A 143 -0.60 4.88 -17.52
N ARG A 144 -1.60 4.45 -18.27
CA ARG A 144 -2.32 5.28 -19.25
C ARG A 144 -3.07 6.48 -18.65
N TYR A 145 -3.23 6.54 -17.35
CA TYR A 145 -3.90 7.64 -16.66
C TYR A 145 -2.95 8.69 -16.09
N TYR A 146 -1.63 8.50 -16.29
CA TYR A 146 -0.60 9.32 -15.68
C TYR A 146 0.40 9.88 -16.69
N ASP A 147 0.86 11.10 -16.45
CA ASP A 147 2.03 11.68 -17.06
C ASP A 147 3.26 11.31 -16.23
N PHE A 148 4.30 10.78 -16.87
CA PHE A 148 5.56 10.44 -16.23
C PHE A 148 6.68 11.36 -16.69
N ARG A 149 7.57 11.75 -15.78
CA ARG A 149 8.72 12.60 -16.03
C ARG A 149 9.96 12.04 -15.34
N PHE A 150 11.07 12.01 -16.05
CA PHE A 150 12.35 11.69 -15.43
C PHE A 150 12.73 12.78 -14.42
N ASP A 151 13.11 12.35 -13.21
CA ASP A 151 13.42 13.20 -12.06
C ASP A 151 14.81 12.89 -11.48
N GLY A 152 15.69 12.25 -12.28
CA GLY A 152 17.07 11.93 -11.91
C GLY A 152 17.25 10.50 -11.41
N TYR A 153 18.24 10.32 -10.56
CA TYR A 153 18.59 9.04 -9.95
C TYR A 153 18.60 9.18 -8.44
N GLN A 154 18.38 8.08 -7.75
CA GLN A 154 18.44 8.00 -6.29
C GLN A 154 19.11 6.70 -5.87
N ALA A 155 20.12 6.81 -5.00
CA ALA A 155 20.75 5.64 -4.41
C ALA A 155 19.79 4.96 -3.42
N VAL A 156 19.50 3.68 -3.64
CA VAL A 156 18.66 2.85 -2.76
C VAL A 156 19.09 1.38 -2.88
N GLN A 157 19.16 0.65 -1.77
CA GLN A 157 19.54 -0.77 -1.73
C GLN A 157 20.83 -1.10 -2.53
N GLY A 158 21.79 -0.17 -2.54
CA GLY A 158 23.08 -0.35 -3.22
C GLY A 158 23.10 -0.08 -4.73
N VAL A 159 21.97 0.31 -5.34
CA VAL A 159 21.89 0.67 -6.76
C VAL A 159 21.47 2.12 -6.97
N GLN A 160 21.83 2.68 -8.13
CA GLN A 160 21.36 3.99 -8.59
C GLN A 160 20.03 3.80 -9.33
N ALA A 161 18.92 3.80 -8.57
CA ALA A 161 17.59 3.64 -9.12
C ALA A 161 17.19 4.83 -10.02
N ILE A 162 16.49 4.54 -11.11
CA ILE A 162 15.86 5.56 -11.98
C ILE A 162 14.69 6.14 -11.21
N ARG A 163 14.67 7.46 -11.03
CA ARG A 163 13.58 8.17 -10.38
C ARG A 163 12.67 8.80 -11.42
N LEU A 164 11.40 8.42 -11.40
CA LEU A 164 10.35 9.06 -12.20
C LEU A 164 9.35 9.74 -11.27
N ALA A 165 8.98 10.97 -11.61
CA ALA A 165 7.82 11.63 -11.03
C ALA A 165 6.60 11.33 -11.89
N PHE A 166 5.42 11.16 -11.27
CA PHE A 166 4.17 10.94 -11.97
C PHE A 166 3.05 11.82 -11.42
N SER A 167 2.12 12.18 -12.30
CA SER A 167 0.91 12.93 -11.96
C SER A 167 -0.25 12.47 -12.84
N PRO A 168 -1.50 12.51 -12.35
CA PRO A 168 -2.63 12.12 -13.18
C PRO A 168 -2.83 13.09 -14.34
N HIS A 169 -3.28 12.58 -15.48
CA HIS A 169 -3.68 13.41 -16.60
C HIS A 169 -4.71 14.47 -16.19
N LYS A 170 -4.61 15.66 -16.76
CA LYS A 170 -5.61 16.70 -16.58
C LYS A 170 -6.94 16.25 -17.19
N ARG A 171 -7.97 16.20 -16.38
CA ARG A 171 -9.32 15.84 -16.87
C ARG A 171 -9.88 16.87 -17.82
N PRO A 172 -10.55 16.46 -18.91
CA PRO A 172 -11.47 17.34 -19.62
C PRO A 172 -12.59 17.79 -18.68
N LYS A 173 -12.98 19.05 -18.75
CA LYS A 173 -14.15 19.54 -18.00
C LYS A 173 -15.40 18.78 -18.47
N GLY A 174 -16.10 18.12 -17.52
CA GLY A 174 -17.36 17.40 -17.79
C GLY A 174 -17.20 15.91 -18.10
N SER A 175 -16.03 15.29 -17.88
CA SER A 175 -15.92 13.83 -17.97
C SER A 175 -16.47 13.17 -16.70
N ASP A 176 -17.28 12.13 -16.88
CA ASP A 176 -17.82 11.28 -15.79
C ASP A 176 -16.80 10.24 -15.29
N GLU A 177 -15.61 10.20 -15.88
CA GLU A 177 -14.56 9.28 -15.46
C GLU A 177 -13.98 9.67 -14.10
N ASP A 178 -13.91 8.73 -13.17
CA ASP A 178 -13.19 8.90 -11.91
C ASP A 178 -11.69 9.06 -12.19
N GLY A 179 -11.15 10.27 -11.93
CA GLY A 179 -9.74 10.53 -12.10
C GLY A 179 -8.90 9.81 -11.06
N ARG A 180 -7.71 9.46 -11.45
CA ARG A 180 -6.73 8.88 -10.52
C ARG A 180 -6.32 9.93 -9.49
N PRO A 181 -6.36 9.61 -8.20
CA PRO A 181 -6.17 10.61 -7.15
C PRO A 181 -4.69 10.93 -6.86
N TRP A 182 -3.75 10.11 -7.34
CA TRP A 182 -2.39 10.13 -6.85
C TRP A 182 -1.43 10.89 -7.75
N SER A 183 -0.49 11.59 -7.15
CA SER A 183 0.78 12.00 -7.75
C SER A 183 1.92 11.51 -6.88
N GLY A 184 3.13 11.47 -7.40
CA GLY A 184 4.24 11.01 -6.59
C GLY A 184 5.51 10.72 -7.34
N THR A 185 6.32 9.85 -6.74
CA THR A 185 7.56 9.37 -7.33
C THR A 185 7.66 7.85 -7.27
N VAL A 186 8.31 7.29 -8.27
CA VAL A 186 8.68 5.87 -8.29
C VAL A 186 10.18 5.73 -8.51
N LEU A 187 10.78 4.80 -7.78
CA LEU A 187 12.16 4.36 -7.99
C LEU A 187 12.14 3.01 -8.70
N ILE A 188 12.83 2.93 -9.83
CA ILE A 188 12.87 1.76 -10.70
C ILE A 188 14.30 1.21 -10.73
N HIS A 189 14.44 -0.10 -10.56
CA HIS A 189 15.74 -0.78 -10.69
C HIS A 189 16.26 -0.62 -12.13
N PRO A 190 17.51 -0.15 -12.33
CA PRO A 190 18.00 0.25 -13.63
C PRO A 190 18.16 -0.89 -14.64
N GLU A 191 18.40 -2.11 -14.17
CA GLU A 191 18.62 -3.30 -15.00
C GLU A 191 17.40 -4.21 -15.05
N GLU A 192 16.71 -4.39 -13.93
CA GLU A 192 15.57 -5.32 -13.84
C GLU A 192 14.22 -4.66 -14.17
N PHE A 193 14.16 -3.33 -14.26
CA PHE A 193 12.93 -2.56 -14.53
C PHE A 193 11.78 -2.98 -13.62
N GLN A 194 12.09 -3.18 -12.34
CA GLN A 194 11.13 -3.46 -11.29
C GLN A 194 10.99 -2.24 -10.38
N PRO A 195 9.80 -1.92 -9.87
CA PRO A 195 9.67 -0.88 -8.86
C PRO A 195 10.39 -1.29 -7.58
N MET A 196 11.16 -0.37 -7.01
CA MET A 196 11.81 -0.53 -5.71
C MET A 196 11.06 0.24 -4.63
N SER A 197 10.48 1.38 -4.99
CA SER A 197 9.66 2.19 -4.10
C SER A 197 8.66 3.03 -4.88
N VAL A 198 7.47 3.19 -4.34
CA VAL A 198 6.45 4.13 -4.81
C VAL A 198 6.05 5.01 -3.64
N VAL A 199 6.11 6.32 -3.81
CA VAL A 199 5.65 7.30 -2.81
C VAL A 199 4.62 8.19 -3.47
N THR A 200 3.44 8.27 -2.86
CA THR A 200 2.31 9.01 -3.39
C THR A 200 1.86 10.12 -2.46
N THR A 201 1.22 11.10 -3.06
CA THR A 201 0.43 12.12 -2.37
C THR A 201 -0.86 12.34 -3.14
N LEU A 202 -1.89 12.84 -2.46
CA LEU A 202 -3.16 13.14 -3.11
C LEU A 202 -2.98 14.33 -4.07
N ALA A 203 -3.09 14.07 -5.38
CA ALA A 203 -2.93 15.07 -6.43
C ALA A 203 -4.15 15.99 -6.57
N GLN A 204 -5.33 15.47 -6.24
CA GLN A 204 -6.61 16.18 -6.38
C GLN A 204 -7.35 16.12 -5.06
N SER A 205 -8.03 17.23 -4.74
CA SER A 205 -8.92 17.23 -3.58
C SER A 205 -10.08 16.26 -3.81
N ILE A 206 -10.48 15.56 -2.75
CA ILE A 206 -11.69 14.71 -2.75
C ILE A 206 -12.87 15.53 -3.30
N PRO A 207 -13.67 14.96 -4.23
CA PRO A 207 -14.81 15.66 -4.80
C PRO A 207 -15.68 16.32 -3.74
N GLY A 208 -16.09 17.56 -3.97
CA GLY A 208 -16.82 18.37 -3.00
C GLY A 208 -18.10 17.71 -2.49
N TRP A 209 -18.79 16.95 -3.36
CA TRP A 209 -20.01 16.23 -3.01
C TRP A 209 -19.75 15.10 -1.99
N VAL A 210 -18.63 14.39 -2.09
CA VAL A 210 -18.22 13.36 -1.08
C VAL A 210 -18.01 14.03 0.27
N ARG A 211 -17.36 15.20 0.30
CA ARG A 211 -17.19 15.98 1.53
C ARG A 211 -18.52 16.41 2.14
N VAL A 212 -19.47 16.82 1.30
CA VAL A 212 -20.77 17.32 1.76
C VAL A 212 -21.67 16.17 2.20
N VAL A 213 -21.78 15.11 1.40
CA VAL A 213 -22.70 13.98 1.68
C VAL A 213 -22.23 13.15 2.88
N PHE A 214 -20.94 12.86 2.97
CA PHE A 214 -20.39 12.01 4.03
C PHE A 214 -19.71 12.80 5.14
N GLY A 215 -19.57 14.13 5.00
CA GLY A 215 -18.89 14.97 5.98
C GLY A 215 -17.43 14.61 6.22
N ILE A 216 -16.83 13.90 5.30
CA ILE A 216 -15.46 13.39 5.42
C ILE A 216 -14.51 14.45 4.86
N ASN A 217 -13.55 14.86 5.66
CA ASN A 217 -12.43 15.70 5.22
C ASN A 217 -11.13 14.94 5.45
N LEU A 218 -10.52 14.50 4.36
CA LEU A 218 -9.20 13.84 4.36
C LEU A 218 -8.15 14.87 3.97
N LYS A 219 -7.09 14.98 4.74
CA LYS A 219 -5.92 15.82 4.46
C LYS A 219 -4.65 14.98 4.51
N GLN A 220 -3.68 15.36 3.67
CA GLN A 220 -2.35 14.73 3.62
C GLN A 220 -2.39 13.22 3.32
N LEU A 221 -3.44 12.77 2.63
CA LEU A 221 -3.53 11.38 2.24
C LEU A 221 -2.44 11.06 1.21
N GLY A 222 -1.69 10.04 1.50
CA GLY A 222 -0.67 9.46 0.63
C GLY A 222 -0.25 8.11 1.18
N PHE A 223 0.51 7.38 0.39
CA PHE A 223 1.11 6.13 0.85
C PHE A 223 2.52 5.97 0.28
N SER A 224 3.31 5.18 0.98
CA SER A 224 4.59 4.67 0.53
C SER A 224 4.55 3.15 0.43
N LEU A 225 5.14 2.60 -0.60
CA LEU A 225 5.25 1.18 -0.84
C LEU A 225 6.69 0.87 -1.21
N THR A 226 7.31 -0.11 -0.58
CA THR A 226 8.64 -0.60 -0.97
C THR A 226 8.56 -2.04 -1.43
N TYR A 227 9.50 -2.41 -2.29
CA TYR A 227 9.62 -3.76 -2.82
C TYR A 227 10.96 -4.35 -2.44
N CYS A 228 11.01 -5.66 -2.24
CA CYS A 228 12.24 -6.41 -2.09
C CYS A 228 12.24 -7.63 -3.01
N LYS A 229 13.43 -8.11 -3.32
CA LYS A 229 13.61 -9.34 -4.08
C LYS A 229 13.61 -10.50 -3.11
N VAL A 230 12.67 -11.44 -3.29
CA VAL A 230 12.46 -12.58 -2.40
C VAL A 230 12.89 -13.89 -3.05
N ALA A 231 12.63 -15.03 -2.42
CA ALA A 231 12.93 -16.35 -2.93
C ALA A 231 12.50 -16.54 -4.39
N GLY A 232 13.34 -17.18 -5.20
CA GLY A 232 13.10 -17.37 -6.63
C GLY A 232 13.32 -16.11 -7.49
N GLY A 233 13.87 -15.02 -6.92
CA GLY A 233 14.17 -13.78 -7.64
C GLY A 233 12.94 -12.93 -7.93
N VAL A 234 11.83 -13.19 -7.27
CA VAL A 234 10.57 -12.47 -7.43
C VAL A 234 10.61 -11.15 -6.67
N TRP A 235 10.19 -10.06 -7.31
CA TRP A 235 9.98 -8.77 -6.64
C TRP A 235 8.61 -8.74 -5.97
N PHE A 236 8.60 -8.49 -4.68
CA PHE A 236 7.42 -8.52 -3.83
C PHE A 236 7.28 -7.23 -3.02
N PRO A 237 6.06 -6.68 -2.83
CA PRO A 237 5.85 -5.59 -1.89
C PRO A 237 6.25 -6.01 -0.48
N SER A 238 7.17 -5.28 0.13
CA SER A 238 7.70 -5.59 1.47
C SER A 238 7.11 -4.73 2.56
N THR A 239 6.94 -3.42 2.30
CA THR A 239 6.36 -2.51 3.28
C THR A 239 5.33 -1.58 2.64
N TYR A 240 4.33 -1.21 3.41
CA TYR A 240 3.38 -0.15 3.11
C TYR A 240 3.29 0.80 4.30
N GLY A 241 3.16 2.09 4.03
CA GLY A 241 2.94 3.11 5.04
C GLY A 241 1.97 4.18 4.53
N SER A 242 1.04 4.59 5.36
CA SER A 242 0.11 5.69 5.07
C SER A 242 -0.13 6.51 6.32
N GLU A 243 -0.26 7.82 6.14
CA GLU A 243 -0.56 8.76 7.20
C GLU A 243 -1.52 9.83 6.69
N PHE A 244 -2.60 10.08 7.42
CA PHE A 244 -3.59 11.07 7.01
C PHE A 244 -4.42 11.59 8.17
N PHE A 245 -5.06 12.75 7.97
CA PHE A 245 -6.04 13.30 8.89
C PHE A 245 -7.45 13.05 8.38
N LEU A 246 -8.24 12.39 9.20
CA LEU A 246 -9.68 12.16 8.97
C LEU A 246 -10.48 13.07 9.89
N ARG A 247 -11.45 13.79 9.33
CA ARG A 247 -12.48 14.51 10.09
C ARG A 247 -13.85 14.14 9.54
N ILE A 248 -14.75 13.76 10.42
CA ILE A 248 -16.15 13.45 10.13
C ILE A 248 -17.03 14.48 10.87
N PHE A 249 -18.28 14.62 10.48
CA PHE A 249 -19.25 15.46 11.16
C PHE A 249 -19.31 15.18 12.67
N PHE A 250 -19.81 16.16 13.45
CA PHE A 250 -19.95 16.10 14.90
C PHE A 250 -18.65 16.06 15.71
N GLY A 251 -17.56 16.59 15.15
CA GLY A 251 -16.30 16.76 15.89
C GLY A 251 -15.44 15.52 16.02
N TYR A 252 -15.78 14.38 15.38
CA TYR A 252 -14.90 13.25 15.30
C TYR A 252 -13.72 13.56 14.38
N ALA A 253 -12.51 13.52 14.91
CA ALA A 253 -11.28 13.75 14.16
C ALA A 253 -10.18 12.81 14.64
N ARG A 254 -9.46 12.20 13.70
CA ARG A 254 -8.32 11.34 13.97
C ARG A 254 -7.15 11.64 13.04
N HIS A 255 -5.97 11.57 13.60
CA HIS A 255 -4.75 11.38 12.84
C HIS A 255 -4.52 9.87 12.75
N VAL A 256 -4.50 9.35 11.55
CA VAL A 256 -4.41 7.93 11.26
C VAL A 256 -3.02 7.63 10.72
N THR A 257 -2.39 6.61 11.26
CA THR A 257 -1.16 6.02 10.72
C THR A 257 -1.41 4.54 10.50
N MET A 258 -1.09 4.07 9.31
CA MET A 258 -1.14 2.66 8.95
C MET A 258 0.22 2.20 8.47
N SER A 259 0.62 1.00 8.85
CA SER A 259 1.80 0.34 8.32
C SER A 259 1.52 -1.14 8.09
N MET A 260 2.14 -1.69 7.06
CA MET A 260 2.13 -3.11 6.75
C MET A 260 3.56 -3.53 6.43
N GLU A 261 3.94 -4.71 6.88
CA GLU A 261 5.21 -5.35 6.58
C GLU A 261 4.97 -6.81 6.22
N ASN A 262 5.57 -7.25 5.13
CA ASN A 262 5.56 -8.63 4.67
C ASN A 262 6.95 -9.25 4.86
N THR A 263 7.01 -10.42 5.50
CA THR A 263 8.24 -11.13 5.86
C THR A 263 8.09 -12.64 5.59
N ASP A 264 9.16 -13.39 5.80
CA ASP A 264 9.18 -14.86 5.77
C ASP A 264 8.62 -15.48 4.49
N PHE A 265 9.02 -14.91 3.36
CA PHE A 265 8.57 -15.32 2.04
C PHE A 265 9.04 -16.74 1.68
N ARG A 266 8.10 -17.61 1.33
CA ARG A 266 8.35 -19.01 0.96
C ARG A 266 7.55 -19.36 -0.28
N LEU A 267 8.09 -20.22 -1.14
CA LEU A 267 7.31 -20.82 -2.21
C LEU A 267 6.27 -21.78 -1.62
N ALA A 268 5.04 -21.69 -2.10
CA ALA A 268 3.98 -22.64 -1.73
C ALA A 268 4.40 -24.04 -2.21
N SER A 269 4.52 -25.00 -1.30
CA SER A 269 4.68 -26.40 -1.65
C SER A 269 3.30 -26.96 -2.00
N ALA A 270 3.18 -27.61 -3.15
CA ALA A 270 1.98 -28.35 -3.50
C ALA A 270 1.99 -29.70 -2.73
N GLU A 271 1.51 -29.71 -1.50
CA GLU A 271 1.13 -30.95 -0.84
C GLU A 271 -0.29 -31.31 -1.29
N SER A 272 -0.39 -32.17 -2.30
CA SER A 272 -1.65 -32.83 -2.66
C SER A 272 -2.01 -33.84 -1.57
N LYS A 273 -2.83 -33.45 -0.60
CA LYS A 273 -3.47 -34.39 0.30
C LYS A 273 -4.70 -34.97 -0.40
N ILE A 274 -4.54 -36.13 -1.07
CA ILE A 274 -5.68 -36.89 -1.57
C ILE A 274 -6.36 -37.51 -0.36
N THR A 275 -7.49 -36.91 0.09
CA THR A 275 -8.37 -37.52 1.06
C THR A 275 -9.34 -38.39 0.27
N TYR A 276 -9.17 -39.70 0.35
CA TYR A 276 -10.19 -40.63 -0.12
C TYR A 276 -11.37 -40.54 0.86
N PRO A 277 -12.62 -40.40 0.38
CA PRO A 277 -13.76 -40.60 1.26
C PRO A 277 -13.72 -42.04 1.75
N ASP A 278 -13.83 -42.22 3.07
CA ASP A 278 -13.95 -43.53 3.68
C ASP A 278 -15.15 -44.23 3.02
N GLU A 279 -14.91 -45.39 2.36
CA GLU A 279 -16.00 -46.26 1.96
C GLU A 279 -16.76 -46.67 3.22
N GLU A 280 -17.97 -46.12 3.36
CA GLU A 280 -18.91 -46.65 4.34
C GLU A 280 -19.14 -48.13 4.04
N SER A 281 -18.48 -48.98 4.82
CA SER A 281 -18.79 -50.40 4.89
C SER A 281 -20.19 -50.54 5.47
N GLY A 282 -21.20 -50.50 4.58
CA GLY A 282 -22.56 -50.86 4.94
C GLY A 282 -22.62 -52.33 5.34
N PRO A 283 -23.39 -52.69 6.37
CA PRO A 283 -23.53 -54.06 6.79
C PRO A 283 -24.23 -54.88 5.72
N LEU A 284 -23.56 -55.98 5.28
CA LEU A 284 -24.18 -57.07 4.50
C LEU A 284 -25.34 -57.66 5.31
N GLN A 285 -26.56 -57.55 4.83
CA GLN A 285 -27.71 -58.40 5.19
C GLN A 285 -27.90 -59.48 4.16
#